data_32e48b050ae7b441ac1e69ea1b2a0c8b
#
_entry.id   32e48b050ae7b441ac1e69ea1b2a0c8b
#
_cell.length_a   1.000
_cell.length_b   1.000
_cell.length_c   1.000
_cell.angle_alpha   90.00
_cell.angle_beta   90.00
_cell.angle_gamma   90.00
#
_symmetry.space_group_name_H-M   'P 1'
#
loop_
_entity.id
_entity.type
_entity.pdbx_description
1 polymer ?
#
loop_
_entity_poly.entity_id
_entity_poly.type
_entity_poly.pdbx_seq_one_letter_code
_entity_poly.pdbx_strand_id
1 'polypeptide(L)'
;RQMCIRDSPWSAYGEGGYQLSQALIAFSRGDLFGVGLGESLQKYHYLPDAQTDFIFAIIAEELGLIFCIFLIGVYGYLIFKSFALGRNSRLKENYFESFVSYGVGVCLAFHVFINVGVSSGMLPTKGITLPFISFGGTNLMLMFALIALLLRINLELKESSEINRKVMSG
;
A
#
# COMPACT_ATOMS: atom_id res chain seq x y z
N ARG A 1 25.07 4.86 7.70
CA ARG A 1 24.34 5.69 8.68
C ARG A 1 22.87 5.24 8.83
N GLN A 2 22.10 5.04 7.74
CA GLN A 2 20.72 4.54 7.79
C GLN A 2 20.59 3.10 8.33
N MET A 3 21.57 2.23 8.08
CA MET A 3 21.60 0.89 8.65
C MET A 3 21.74 0.91 10.18
N CYS A 4 22.61 1.78 10.71
CA CYS A 4 22.78 1.91 12.17
C CYS A 4 21.50 2.40 12.85
N ILE A 5 20.74 3.30 12.22
CA ILE A 5 19.44 3.78 12.72
C ILE A 5 18.43 2.63 12.82
N ARG A 6 18.40 1.73 11.82
CA ARG A 6 17.55 0.54 11.83
C ARG A 6 17.91 -0.42 12.95
N ASP A 7 19.20 -0.69 13.12
CA ASP A 7 19.68 -1.72 14.06
C ASP A 7 19.62 -1.25 15.53
N SER A 8 19.69 0.08 15.75
CA SER A 8 19.59 0.67 17.08
C SER A 8 18.94 2.06 17.04
N PRO A 9 17.60 2.15 16.81
CA PRO A 9 16.90 3.43 16.70
C PRO A 9 16.97 4.26 17.98
N TRP A 10 17.08 3.60 19.13
CA TRP A 10 17.17 4.24 20.43
C TRP A 10 18.52 4.93 20.70
N SER A 11 19.61 4.42 20.14
CA SER A 11 20.94 5.04 20.26
C SER A 11 21.11 6.27 19.36
N ALA A 12 20.34 6.35 18.25
CA ALA A 12 20.36 7.43 17.28
C ALA A 12 19.17 8.42 17.44
N TYR A 13 18.58 8.50 18.62
CA TYR A 13 17.37 9.26 18.91
C TYR A 13 17.46 10.75 18.51
N GLY A 14 18.66 11.36 18.54
CA GLY A 14 18.88 12.76 18.16
C GLY A 14 19.18 12.99 16.67
N GLU A 15 19.48 11.95 15.87
CA GLU A 15 20.01 12.07 14.51
C GLU A 15 19.17 11.39 13.40
N GLY A 16 17.87 11.23 13.59
CA GLY A 16 16.97 10.62 12.58
C GLY A 16 16.39 9.26 12.97
N GLY A 17 16.81 8.66 14.09
CA GLY A 17 16.15 7.48 14.67
C GLY A 17 14.84 7.82 15.36
N TYR A 18 14.58 9.12 15.59
CA TYR A 18 13.38 9.60 16.28
C TYR A 18 12.08 9.13 15.61
N GLN A 19 11.96 9.33 14.29
CA GLN A 19 10.75 8.96 13.53
C GLN A 19 10.46 7.46 13.63
N LEU A 20 11.49 6.64 13.46
CA LEU A 20 11.34 5.19 13.52
C LEU A 20 11.02 4.71 14.94
N SER A 21 11.66 5.28 15.96
CA SER A 21 11.35 4.93 17.35
C SER A 21 9.92 5.31 17.75
N GLN A 22 9.42 6.47 17.30
CA GLN A 22 8.03 6.86 17.51
C GLN A 22 7.04 5.96 16.78
N ALA A 23 7.35 5.53 15.54
CA ALA A 23 6.54 4.56 14.82
C ALA A 23 6.46 3.20 15.56
N LEU A 24 7.58 2.70 16.10
CA LEU A 24 7.59 1.47 16.89
C LEU A 24 6.81 1.59 18.20
N ILE A 25 6.84 2.77 18.84
CA ILE A 25 6.01 3.07 20.03
C ILE A 25 4.53 3.04 19.65
N ALA A 26 4.15 3.62 18.50
CA ALA A 26 2.77 3.57 17.97
C ALA A 26 2.28 2.13 17.81
N PHE A 27 3.09 1.26 17.19
CA PHE A 27 2.76 -0.17 17.06
C PHE A 27 2.58 -0.87 18.42
N SER A 28 3.49 -0.62 19.36
CA SER A 28 3.42 -1.26 20.68
C SER A 28 2.20 -0.81 21.48
N ARG A 29 1.74 0.43 21.26
CA ARG A 29 0.60 1.02 21.96
C ARG A 29 -0.75 0.60 21.37
N GLY A 30 -0.80 0.37 20.05
CA GLY A 30 -2.01 -0.05 19.36
C GLY A 30 -2.47 -1.45 19.71
N ASP A 31 -1.58 -2.32 20.19
CA ASP A 31 -1.89 -3.72 20.53
C ASP A 31 -2.76 -4.42 19.47
N LEU A 32 -3.70 -5.27 19.85
CA LEU A 32 -4.59 -5.99 18.92
C LEU A 32 -5.77 -5.14 18.44
N PHE A 33 -6.36 -4.34 19.33
CA PHE A 33 -7.62 -3.62 19.06
C PHE A 33 -7.47 -2.12 18.85
N GLY A 34 -6.29 -1.56 19.06
CA GLY A 34 -6.05 -0.12 18.97
C GLY A 34 -6.52 0.65 20.22
N VAL A 35 -6.06 1.90 20.33
CA VAL A 35 -6.44 2.81 21.42
C VAL A 35 -7.75 3.55 21.16
N GLY A 36 -8.25 3.53 19.92
CA GLY A 36 -9.44 4.24 19.47
C GLY A 36 -9.16 5.30 18.43
N LEU A 37 -10.16 5.56 17.58
CA LEU A 37 -10.08 6.56 16.51
C LEU A 37 -9.91 7.96 17.10
N GLY A 38 -8.85 8.64 16.68
CA GLY A 38 -8.55 10.01 17.09
C GLY A 38 -7.76 10.15 18.39
N GLU A 39 -7.52 9.06 19.14
CA GLU A 39 -6.77 9.06 20.41
C GLU A 39 -5.27 8.76 20.25
N SER A 40 -4.76 8.77 19.01
CA SER A 40 -3.32 8.64 18.77
C SER A 40 -2.55 9.83 19.34
N LEU A 41 -1.64 9.57 20.25
CA LEU A 41 -0.73 10.59 20.79
C LEU A 41 0.35 10.98 19.78
N GLN A 42 0.75 10.04 18.92
CA GLN A 42 1.78 10.25 17.90
C GLN A 42 1.35 11.28 16.83
N LYS A 43 0.05 11.41 16.58
CA LYS A 43 -0.54 12.38 15.68
C LYS A 43 -0.38 13.83 16.16
N TYR A 44 -0.32 14.06 17.47
CA TYR A 44 -0.37 15.40 18.10
C TYR A 44 0.99 16.07 18.31
N HIS A 45 2.06 15.78 17.63
CA HIS A 45 3.35 16.51 17.59
C HIS A 45 4.59 15.64 17.81
N TYR A 46 4.46 14.32 17.98
CA TYR A 46 5.61 13.46 18.23
C TYR A 46 6.20 12.85 16.96
N LEU A 47 5.41 12.70 15.87
CA LEU A 47 5.87 12.09 14.64
C LEU A 47 5.85 13.11 13.49
N PRO A 48 7.01 13.65 13.04
CA PRO A 48 7.11 14.44 11.83
C PRO A 48 6.68 13.58 10.62
N ASP A 49 5.98 14.19 9.65
CA ASP A 49 5.47 13.50 8.44
C ASP A 49 4.58 12.27 8.72
N ALA A 50 3.90 12.28 9.86
CA ALA A 50 2.98 11.23 10.29
C ALA A 50 1.87 10.92 9.28
N GLN A 51 1.40 11.94 8.56
CA GLN A 51 0.29 11.85 7.59
C GLN A 51 0.73 11.36 6.20
N THR A 52 2.02 11.33 5.92
CA THR A 52 2.58 10.91 4.63
C THR A 52 3.21 9.54 4.71
N ASP A 53 4.34 9.41 5.36
CA ASP A 53 5.19 8.22 5.27
C ASP A 53 4.90 7.18 6.37
N PHE A 54 4.43 7.64 7.54
CA PHE A 54 4.17 6.81 8.73
C PHE A 54 2.68 6.65 9.05
N ILE A 55 1.80 6.91 8.07
CA ILE A 55 0.34 6.77 8.25
C ILE A 55 -0.04 5.35 8.71
N PHE A 56 0.69 4.33 8.24
CA PHE A 56 0.45 2.94 8.63
C PHE A 56 0.72 2.69 10.13
N ALA A 57 1.71 3.39 10.73
CA ALA A 57 1.97 3.32 12.17
C ALA A 57 0.84 3.97 12.99
N ILE A 58 0.26 5.08 12.50
CA ILE A 58 -0.90 5.72 13.13
C ILE A 58 -2.12 4.80 13.06
N ILE A 59 -2.37 4.19 11.89
CA ILE A 59 -3.45 3.21 11.73
C ILE A 59 -3.28 2.06 12.72
N ALA A 60 -2.05 1.58 12.90
CA ALA A 60 -1.76 0.54 13.86
C ALA A 60 -2.02 0.98 15.31
N GLU A 61 -1.70 2.23 15.69
CA GLU A 61 -2.00 2.78 17.01
C GLU A 61 -3.51 2.92 17.24
N GLU A 62 -4.25 3.51 16.29
CA GLU A 62 -5.68 3.83 16.47
C GLU A 62 -6.59 2.60 16.32
N LEU A 63 -6.34 1.75 15.32
CA LEU A 63 -7.22 0.63 14.93
C LEU A 63 -6.66 -0.75 15.27
N GLY A 64 -5.40 -0.80 15.69
CA GLY A 64 -4.75 -2.03 16.12
C GLY A 64 -4.27 -2.94 14.99
N LEU A 65 -3.67 -4.06 15.42
CA LEU A 65 -3.05 -5.03 14.51
C LEU A 65 -4.07 -5.72 13.60
N ILE A 66 -5.26 -6.00 14.10
CA ILE A 66 -6.33 -6.69 13.32
C ILE A 66 -6.69 -5.87 12.09
N PHE A 67 -6.85 -4.56 12.22
CA PHE A 67 -7.16 -3.69 11.09
C PHE A 67 -5.99 -3.57 10.12
N CYS A 68 -4.76 -3.56 10.60
CA CYS A 68 -3.57 -3.57 9.75
C CYS A 68 -3.51 -4.83 8.87
N ILE A 69 -3.80 -6.01 9.43
CA ILE A 69 -3.86 -7.27 8.69
C ILE A 69 -4.99 -7.21 7.65
N PHE A 70 -6.17 -6.71 8.02
CA PHE A 70 -7.28 -6.52 7.09
C PHE A 70 -6.88 -5.60 5.92
N LEU A 71 -6.24 -4.47 6.22
CA LEU A 71 -5.78 -3.51 5.21
C LEU A 71 -4.76 -4.11 4.25
N ILE A 72 -3.77 -4.85 4.77
CA ILE A 72 -2.79 -5.58 3.96
C ILE A 72 -3.51 -6.63 3.08
N GLY A 73 -4.53 -7.30 3.61
CA GLY A 73 -5.36 -8.24 2.86
C GLY A 73 -6.11 -7.59 1.69
N VAL A 74 -6.64 -6.38 1.88
CA VAL A 74 -7.28 -5.60 0.81
C VAL A 74 -6.28 -5.24 -0.28
N TYR A 75 -5.08 -4.78 0.07
CA TYR A 75 -4.03 -4.54 -0.93
C TYR A 75 -3.59 -5.82 -1.63
N GLY A 76 -3.43 -6.92 -0.90
CA GLY A 76 -3.13 -8.23 -1.46
C GLY A 76 -4.18 -8.67 -2.48
N TYR A 77 -5.47 -8.46 -2.18
CA TYR A 77 -6.56 -8.72 -3.11
C TYR A 77 -6.48 -7.88 -4.38
N LEU A 78 -6.20 -6.57 -4.28
CA LEU A 78 -6.04 -5.69 -5.44
C LEU A 78 -4.86 -6.12 -6.32
N ILE A 79 -3.73 -6.44 -5.71
CA ILE A 79 -2.53 -6.94 -6.40
C ILE A 79 -2.85 -8.27 -7.10
N PHE A 80 -3.47 -9.20 -6.41
CA PHE A 80 -3.87 -10.50 -6.99
C PHE A 80 -4.82 -10.33 -8.18
N LYS A 81 -5.81 -9.43 -8.07
CA LYS A 81 -6.73 -9.09 -9.18
C LYS A 81 -6.00 -8.51 -10.38
N SER A 82 -5.02 -7.64 -10.16
CA SER A 82 -4.19 -7.08 -11.23
C SER A 82 -3.41 -8.17 -11.98
N PHE A 83 -2.79 -9.09 -11.26
CA PHE A 83 -2.09 -10.24 -11.87
C PHE A 83 -3.05 -11.19 -12.59
N ALA A 84 -4.21 -11.47 -12.00
CA ALA A 84 -5.23 -12.32 -12.63
C ALA A 84 -5.75 -11.70 -13.95
N LEU A 85 -5.94 -10.37 -13.97
CA LEU A 85 -6.33 -9.63 -15.17
C LEU A 85 -5.26 -9.73 -16.24
N GLY A 86 -3.99 -9.51 -15.90
CA GLY A 86 -2.86 -9.65 -16.83
C GLY A 86 -2.77 -11.05 -17.44
N ARG A 87 -2.99 -12.09 -16.64
CA ARG A 87 -3.05 -13.47 -17.14
C ARG A 87 -4.20 -13.69 -18.12
N ASN A 88 -5.38 -13.16 -17.81
CA ASN A 88 -6.55 -13.31 -18.69
C ASN A 88 -6.38 -12.54 -20.01
N SER A 89 -5.79 -11.34 -20.00
CA SER A 89 -5.45 -10.59 -21.22
C SER A 89 -4.46 -11.36 -22.08
N ARG A 90 -3.47 -12.00 -21.48
CA ARG A 90 -2.48 -12.80 -22.18
C ARG A 90 -3.09 -14.01 -22.89
N LEU A 91 -4.07 -14.68 -22.27
CA LEU A 91 -4.78 -15.81 -22.85
C LEU A 91 -5.61 -15.41 -24.09
N LYS A 92 -5.96 -14.13 -24.21
CA LYS A 92 -6.65 -13.55 -25.38
C LYS A 92 -5.70 -12.89 -26.38
N GLU A 93 -4.39 -13.12 -26.25
CA GLU A 93 -3.32 -12.55 -27.09
C GLU A 93 -3.18 -11.02 -27.03
N ASN A 94 -3.83 -10.36 -26.05
CA ASN A 94 -3.71 -8.93 -25.80
C ASN A 94 -2.47 -8.63 -24.94
N TYR A 95 -1.29 -8.70 -25.54
CA TYR A 95 -0.01 -8.57 -24.82
C TYR A 95 0.16 -7.22 -24.14
N PHE A 96 -0.24 -6.12 -24.79
CA PHE A 96 -0.11 -4.78 -24.24
C PHE A 96 -0.89 -4.63 -22.92
N GLU A 97 -2.16 -4.99 -22.90
CA GLU A 97 -3.02 -4.97 -21.73
C GLU A 97 -2.48 -5.87 -20.60
N SER A 98 -1.93 -7.01 -20.96
CA SER A 98 -1.29 -7.94 -20.03
C SER A 98 -0.09 -7.29 -19.32
N PHE A 99 0.83 -6.66 -20.08
CA PHE A 99 2.00 -6.00 -19.50
C PHE A 99 1.62 -4.80 -18.63
N VAL A 100 0.65 -4.00 -19.04
CA VAL A 100 0.12 -2.88 -18.25
C VAL A 100 -0.45 -3.39 -16.93
N SER A 101 -1.27 -4.44 -16.95
CA SER A 101 -1.87 -5.02 -15.74
C SER A 101 -0.81 -5.56 -14.78
N TYR A 102 0.21 -6.26 -15.27
CA TYR A 102 1.32 -6.72 -14.44
C TYR A 102 2.13 -5.54 -13.87
N GLY A 103 2.41 -4.53 -14.69
CA GLY A 103 3.13 -3.33 -14.26
C GLY A 103 2.43 -2.61 -13.10
N VAL A 104 1.12 -2.43 -13.20
CA VAL A 104 0.31 -1.81 -12.13
C VAL A 104 0.34 -2.68 -10.86
N GLY A 105 0.18 -4.00 -11.00
CA GLY A 105 0.25 -4.93 -9.86
C GLY A 105 1.58 -4.89 -9.12
N VAL A 106 2.68 -4.87 -9.85
CA VAL A 106 4.04 -4.76 -9.30
C VAL A 106 4.24 -3.40 -8.63
N CYS A 107 3.80 -2.30 -9.27
CA CYS A 107 3.89 -0.96 -8.72
C CYS A 107 3.16 -0.86 -7.36
N LEU A 108 1.91 -1.33 -7.28
CA LEU A 108 1.15 -1.37 -6.04
C LEU A 108 1.84 -2.23 -4.97
N ALA A 109 2.34 -3.42 -5.33
CA ALA A 109 3.04 -4.31 -4.42
C ALA A 109 4.28 -3.63 -3.80
N PHE A 110 5.09 -2.96 -4.62
CA PHE A 110 6.27 -2.24 -4.15
C PHE A 110 5.93 -1.10 -3.19
N HIS A 111 4.92 -0.27 -3.50
CA HIS A 111 4.51 0.82 -2.62
C HIS A 111 4.06 0.30 -1.25
N VAL A 112 3.19 -0.71 -1.23
CA VAL A 112 2.71 -1.30 0.02
C VAL A 112 3.86 -1.96 0.79
N PHE A 113 4.68 -2.77 0.13
CA PHE A 113 5.80 -3.46 0.75
C PHE A 113 6.81 -2.50 1.40
N ILE A 114 7.18 -1.43 0.68
CA ILE A 114 8.15 -0.47 1.21
C ILE A 114 7.53 0.33 2.35
N ASN A 115 6.29 0.83 2.22
CA ASN A 115 5.66 1.62 3.28
C ASN A 115 5.49 0.81 4.57
N VAL A 116 4.95 -0.42 4.49
CA VAL A 116 4.81 -1.31 5.64
C VAL A 116 6.19 -1.68 6.21
N GLY A 117 7.18 -1.98 5.35
CA GLY A 117 8.53 -2.33 5.77
C GLY A 117 9.27 -1.18 6.45
N VAL A 118 9.09 0.05 6.00
CA VAL A 118 9.65 1.25 6.66
C VAL A 118 8.96 1.50 8.00
N SER A 119 7.63 1.47 8.04
CA SER A 119 6.86 1.69 9.26
C SER A 119 7.15 0.66 10.35
N SER A 120 7.39 -0.61 9.96
CA SER A 120 7.77 -1.69 10.88
C SER A 120 9.26 -1.73 11.25
N GLY A 121 10.08 -0.83 10.70
CA GLY A 121 11.52 -0.80 10.96
C GLY A 121 12.34 -1.86 10.22
N MET A 122 11.73 -2.64 9.31
CA MET A 122 12.44 -3.66 8.53
C MET A 122 13.28 -3.05 7.40
N LEU A 123 12.86 -1.89 6.88
CA LEU A 123 13.53 -1.18 5.80
C LEU A 123 14.02 0.20 6.26
N PRO A 124 15.08 0.73 5.64
CA PRO A 124 15.53 2.08 5.95
C PRO A 124 14.45 3.11 5.57
N THR A 125 14.34 4.16 6.36
CA THR A 125 13.36 5.23 6.17
C THR A 125 13.47 5.86 4.78
N LYS A 126 12.42 5.73 3.99
CA LYS A 126 12.24 6.31 2.67
C LYS A 126 10.85 6.90 2.62
N GLY A 127 10.73 8.13 2.12
CA GLY A 127 9.46 8.84 1.96
C GLY A 127 8.60 8.25 0.83
N ILE A 128 8.06 7.06 1.03
CA ILE A 128 7.14 6.42 0.08
C ILE A 128 5.77 6.30 0.73
N THR A 129 4.83 7.04 0.17
CA THR A 129 3.46 7.13 0.67
C THR A 129 2.67 5.85 0.43
N LEU A 130 1.78 5.49 1.36
CA LEU A 130 0.86 4.36 1.20
C LEU A 130 -0.21 4.70 0.16
N PRO A 131 -0.44 3.86 -0.88
CA PRO A 131 -1.45 4.10 -1.90
C PRO A 131 -2.84 4.35 -1.30
N PHE A 132 -3.58 5.33 -1.83
CA PHE A 132 -4.96 5.70 -1.48
C PHE A 132 -5.22 6.26 -0.08
N ILE A 133 -4.34 6.07 0.89
CA ILE A 133 -4.55 6.45 2.30
C ILE A 133 -3.67 7.63 2.69
N SER A 134 -2.41 7.62 2.24
CA SER A 134 -1.45 8.65 2.62
C SER A 134 -1.76 9.99 1.97
N PHE A 135 -1.52 11.08 2.69
CA PHE A 135 -1.67 12.43 2.16
C PHE A 135 -0.57 12.71 1.13
N GLY A 136 -0.98 12.82 -0.13
CA GLY A 136 -0.08 13.11 -1.26
C GLY A 136 -0.90 13.26 -2.54
N GLY A 137 -1.32 14.50 -2.87
CA GLY A 137 -2.24 14.76 -3.99
C GLY A 137 -1.79 14.16 -5.32
N THR A 138 -0.52 14.32 -5.68
CA THR A 138 0.03 13.79 -6.93
C THR A 138 0.07 12.26 -6.94
N ASN A 139 0.48 11.64 -5.83
CA ASN A 139 0.50 10.18 -5.72
C ASN A 139 -0.91 9.58 -5.77
N LEU A 140 -1.87 10.23 -5.11
CA LEU A 140 -3.28 9.82 -5.11
C LEU A 140 -3.87 9.84 -6.52
N MET A 141 -3.64 10.93 -7.29
CA MET A 141 -4.09 11.04 -8.67
C MET A 141 -3.49 9.94 -9.54
N LEU A 142 -2.19 9.67 -9.40
CA LEU A 142 -1.51 8.62 -10.16
C LEU A 142 -2.08 7.23 -9.82
N MET A 143 -2.32 6.93 -8.55
CA MET A 143 -2.88 5.66 -8.14
C MET A 143 -4.31 5.46 -8.64
N PHE A 144 -5.16 6.50 -8.65
CA PHE A 144 -6.48 6.43 -9.26
C PHE A 144 -6.42 6.23 -10.77
N ALA A 145 -5.49 6.89 -11.47
CA ALA A 145 -5.28 6.67 -12.90
C ALA A 145 -4.87 5.22 -13.21
N LEU A 146 -3.99 4.63 -12.41
CA LEU A 146 -3.59 3.22 -12.56
C LEU A 146 -4.76 2.26 -12.33
N ILE A 147 -5.61 2.51 -11.33
CA ILE A 147 -6.82 1.68 -11.13
C ILE A 147 -7.82 1.88 -12.28
N ALA A 148 -8.01 3.10 -12.77
CA ALA A 148 -8.88 3.37 -13.91
C ALA A 148 -8.44 2.59 -15.17
N LEU A 149 -7.13 2.50 -15.42
CA LEU A 149 -6.57 1.66 -16.50
C LEU A 149 -6.91 0.18 -16.30
N LEU A 150 -6.76 -0.36 -15.09
CA LEU A 150 -7.14 -1.75 -14.80
C LEU A 150 -8.64 -2.00 -15.00
N LEU A 151 -9.48 -1.05 -14.61
CA LEU A 151 -10.93 -1.15 -14.82
C LEU A 151 -11.28 -1.13 -16.32
N ARG A 152 -10.63 -0.29 -17.10
CA ARG A 152 -10.82 -0.22 -18.56
C ARG A 152 -10.45 -1.56 -19.22
N ILE A 153 -9.28 -2.10 -18.90
CA ILE A 153 -8.85 -3.41 -19.41
C ILE A 153 -9.84 -4.52 -19.02
N ASN A 154 -10.35 -4.50 -17.79
CA ASN A 154 -11.33 -5.49 -17.34
C ASN A 154 -12.66 -5.40 -18.13
N LEU A 155 -13.10 -4.19 -18.45
CA LEU A 155 -14.32 -3.98 -19.26
C LEU A 155 -14.12 -4.49 -20.68
N GLU A 156 -13.02 -4.16 -21.34
CA GLU A 156 -12.70 -4.63 -22.71
C GLU A 156 -12.62 -6.16 -22.79
N LEU A 157 -12.04 -6.81 -21.77
CA LEU A 157 -12.00 -8.26 -21.69
C LEU A 157 -13.40 -8.89 -21.55
N LYS A 158 -14.31 -8.24 -20.80
CA LYS A 158 -15.69 -8.71 -20.66
C LYS A 158 -16.46 -8.56 -21.96
N GLU A 159 -16.41 -7.41 -22.60
CA GLU A 159 -17.08 -7.15 -23.89
C GLU A 159 -16.62 -8.15 -24.96
N SER A 160 -15.32 -8.36 -25.10
CA SER A 160 -14.76 -9.37 -26.02
C SER A 160 -15.26 -10.78 -25.74
N SER A 161 -15.43 -11.15 -24.46
CA SER A 161 -15.95 -12.47 -24.08
C SER A 161 -17.43 -12.64 -24.39
N GLU A 162 -18.23 -11.58 -24.25
CA GLU A 162 -19.66 -11.61 -24.57
C GLU A 162 -19.92 -11.68 -26.07
N ILE A 163 -19.14 -10.93 -26.88
CA ILE A 163 -19.22 -10.99 -28.35
C ILE A 163 -18.92 -12.41 -28.83
N ASN A 164 -17.82 -13.01 -28.36
CA ASN A 164 -17.47 -14.38 -28.73
C ASN A 164 -18.54 -15.40 -28.32
N ARG A 165 -19.19 -15.23 -27.17
CA ARG A 165 -20.27 -16.11 -26.73
C ARG A 165 -21.50 -16.00 -27.66
N LYS A 166 -21.87 -14.77 -28.07
CA LYS A 166 -23.00 -14.54 -28.96
C LYS A 166 -22.75 -15.13 -30.34
N VAL A 167 -21.52 -15.01 -30.88
CA VAL A 167 -21.14 -15.58 -32.19
C VAL A 167 -21.18 -17.10 -32.16
N MET A 168 -20.84 -17.76 -31.05
CA MET A 168 -20.89 -19.23 -30.97
C MET A 168 -22.28 -19.79 -30.67
N SER A 169 -23.24 -18.96 -30.26
CA SER A 169 -24.60 -19.37 -29.94
C SER A 169 -25.64 -19.12 -31.05
N GLY A 170 -25.25 -18.45 -32.16
CA GLY A 170 -26.09 -18.19 -33.35
C GLY A 170 -25.64 -18.98 -34.52
#